data_870dd9587db944cb50c6fdccf0b0d69c
#
_entry.id   870dd9587db944cb50c6fdccf0b0d69c
#
_cell.length_a   1.000
_cell.length_b   1.000
_cell.length_c   1.000
_cell.angle_alpha   90.00
_cell.angle_beta   90.00
_cell.angle_gamma   90.00
#
_symmetry.space_group_name_H-M   'P 1'
#
loop_
_entity.id
_entity.type
_entity.pdbx_description
1 polymer ?
#
loop_
_entity_poly.entity_id
_entity_poly.type
_entity_poly.pdbx_seq_one_letter_code
_entity_poly.pdbx_strand_id
1 'polypeptide(L)'
;MIEILLAAAFTAMAPMPEGPALRASIEARDAELFELFFRGCDPARLRTMLADDLEFYHDKGGFVFRNAEDMVADYAKQCAERAKPDRWRSRRELVRSSLTVEPVPGHGAMEAGDHLFYERRGDGPEKLAGKARFAMVWKWQDGQWKLSRVLSYAHGAVEP
;
A
#
# COMPACT_ATOMS: atom_id res chain seq x y z
N MET A 1 -32.83 9.48 -44.59
CA MET A 1 -31.76 9.86 -43.63
C MET A 1 -32.10 9.17 -42.32
N ILE A 2 -31.28 8.20 -41.93
CA ILE A 2 -31.46 7.44 -40.68
C ILE A 2 -30.52 8.07 -39.66
N GLU A 3 -31.08 8.76 -38.66
CA GLU A 3 -30.31 9.25 -37.50
C GLU A 3 -30.01 8.08 -36.58
N ILE A 4 -28.72 7.74 -36.48
CA ILE A 4 -28.22 6.76 -35.52
C ILE A 4 -28.04 7.50 -34.18
N LEU A 5 -28.97 7.34 -33.24
CA LEU A 5 -28.83 7.77 -31.87
C LEU A 5 -27.78 6.88 -31.19
N LEU A 6 -26.55 7.40 -31.01
CA LEU A 6 -25.54 6.81 -30.14
C LEU A 6 -25.99 6.98 -28.69
N ALA A 7 -26.53 5.95 -28.08
CA ALA A 7 -26.78 5.92 -26.65
C ALA A 7 -25.42 5.77 -25.92
N ALA A 8 -24.92 6.85 -25.31
CA ALA A 8 -23.79 6.76 -24.41
C ALA A 8 -24.22 5.98 -23.15
N ALA A 9 -23.72 4.75 -23.01
CA ALA A 9 -23.89 4.00 -21.78
C ALA A 9 -23.06 4.66 -20.67
N PHE A 10 -23.71 5.40 -19.78
CA PHE A 10 -23.11 5.83 -18.52
C PHE A 10 -22.94 4.60 -17.65
N THR A 11 -21.73 4.06 -17.59
CA THR A 11 -21.37 3.03 -16.60
C THR A 11 -21.34 3.74 -15.26
N ALA A 12 -22.36 3.53 -14.43
CA ALA A 12 -22.38 4.03 -13.08
C ALA A 12 -21.15 3.47 -12.32
N MET A 13 -20.35 4.36 -11.74
CA MET A 13 -19.19 3.95 -10.94
C MET A 13 -19.67 3.13 -9.74
N ALA A 14 -18.95 2.05 -9.44
CA ALA A 14 -19.27 1.22 -8.29
C ALA A 14 -19.21 2.06 -7.00
N PRO A 15 -20.21 1.93 -6.10
CA PRO A 15 -20.18 2.62 -4.82
C PRO A 15 -19.03 2.11 -3.95
N MET A 16 -18.56 2.97 -3.06
CA MET A 16 -17.56 2.58 -2.07
C MET A 16 -18.12 1.46 -1.17
N PRO A 17 -17.35 0.40 -0.90
CA PRO A 17 -17.77 -0.63 0.06
C PRO A 17 -18.01 -0.05 1.45
N GLU A 18 -18.93 -0.66 2.23
CA GLU A 18 -19.29 -0.23 3.57
C GLU A 18 -19.23 -1.42 4.55
N GLY A 19 -19.17 -1.11 5.86
CA GLY A 19 -19.19 -2.10 6.93
C GLY A 19 -18.14 -3.20 6.77
N PRO A 20 -18.48 -4.47 6.95
CA PRO A 20 -17.53 -5.59 6.82
C PRO A 20 -16.86 -5.68 5.44
N ALA A 21 -17.56 -5.29 4.37
CA ALA A 21 -17.00 -5.28 3.01
C ALA A 21 -15.93 -4.20 2.84
N LEU A 22 -16.08 -3.04 3.49
CA LEU A 22 -15.04 -2.01 3.54
C LEU A 22 -13.75 -2.57 4.13
N ARG A 23 -13.83 -3.14 5.33
CA ARG A 23 -12.67 -3.73 6.00
C ARG A 23 -12.00 -4.78 5.13
N ALA A 24 -12.76 -5.73 4.60
CA ALA A 24 -12.23 -6.80 3.77
C ALA A 24 -11.54 -6.27 2.51
N SER A 25 -12.10 -5.23 1.89
CA SER A 25 -11.52 -4.63 0.68
C SER A 25 -10.20 -3.88 0.96
N ILE A 26 -10.09 -3.20 2.10
CA ILE A 26 -8.85 -2.53 2.51
C ILE A 26 -7.79 -3.56 2.89
N GLU A 27 -8.13 -4.60 3.69
CA GLU A 27 -7.19 -5.68 4.00
C GLU A 27 -6.62 -6.35 2.75
N ALA A 28 -7.45 -6.55 1.73
CA ALA A 28 -7.00 -7.12 0.47
C ALA A 28 -6.02 -6.20 -0.29
N ARG A 29 -6.28 -4.88 -0.24
CA ARG A 29 -5.37 -3.88 -0.85
C ARG A 29 -4.08 -3.71 -0.08
N ASP A 30 -4.12 -3.73 1.25
CA ASP A 30 -2.93 -3.75 2.10
C ASP A 30 -2.05 -4.96 1.79
N ALA A 31 -2.64 -6.15 1.75
CA ALA A 31 -1.91 -7.37 1.44
C ALA A 31 -1.25 -7.32 0.04
N GLU A 32 -1.96 -6.84 -0.97
CA GLU A 32 -1.43 -6.67 -2.33
C GLU A 32 -0.30 -5.64 -2.39
N LEU A 33 -0.48 -4.49 -1.74
CA LEU A 33 0.52 -3.42 -1.68
C LEU A 33 1.82 -3.92 -1.08
N PHE A 34 1.76 -4.57 0.07
CA PHE A 34 2.95 -5.03 0.76
C PHE A 34 3.60 -6.27 0.14
N GLU A 35 2.83 -7.13 -0.52
CA GLU A 35 3.39 -8.22 -1.34
C GLU A 35 4.20 -7.64 -2.52
N LEU A 36 3.63 -6.66 -3.24
CA LEU A 36 4.36 -5.95 -4.30
C LEU A 36 5.61 -5.26 -3.74
N PHE A 37 5.45 -4.50 -2.67
CA PHE A 37 6.52 -3.65 -2.14
C PHE A 37 7.71 -4.44 -1.63
N PHE A 38 7.51 -5.56 -0.95
CA PHE A 38 8.57 -6.33 -0.34
C PHE A 38 9.05 -7.51 -1.17
N ARG A 39 8.18 -8.17 -1.93
CA ARG A 39 8.50 -9.41 -2.65
C ARG A 39 8.39 -9.30 -4.15
N GLY A 40 7.38 -8.59 -4.62
CA GLY A 40 7.14 -8.38 -6.04
C GLY A 40 8.14 -7.42 -6.67
N CYS A 41 8.06 -7.30 -8.00
CA CYS A 41 8.76 -6.28 -8.78
C CYS A 41 7.91 -5.92 -10.00
N ASP A 42 6.85 -5.14 -9.78
CA ASP A 42 5.96 -4.65 -10.83
C ASP A 42 5.65 -3.16 -10.59
N PRO A 43 6.52 -2.24 -11.05
CA PRO A 43 6.31 -0.80 -10.89
C PRO A 43 5.02 -0.29 -11.56
N ALA A 44 4.61 -0.89 -12.68
CA ALA A 44 3.38 -0.52 -13.37
C ALA A 44 2.16 -0.88 -12.51
N ARG A 45 2.14 -2.06 -11.92
CA ARG A 45 1.07 -2.47 -11.00
C ARG A 45 1.04 -1.60 -9.75
N LEU A 46 2.19 -1.34 -9.13
CA LEU A 46 2.28 -0.43 -7.98
C LEU A 46 1.68 0.93 -8.32
N ARG A 47 2.04 1.52 -9.48
CA ARG A 47 1.53 2.82 -9.91
C ARG A 47 0.00 2.86 -9.94
N THR A 48 -0.65 1.77 -10.33
CA THR A 48 -2.13 1.70 -10.36
C THR A 48 -2.77 1.72 -8.97
N MET A 49 -2.02 1.43 -7.92
CA MET A 49 -2.51 1.42 -6.54
C MET A 49 -2.36 2.77 -5.84
N LEU A 50 -1.60 3.70 -6.41
CA LEU A 50 -1.27 4.98 -5.80
C LEU A 50 -2.11 6.12 -6.37
N ALA A 51 -2.53 7.06 -5.52
CA ALA A 51 -3.05 8.35 -5.94
C ALA A 51 -1.88 9.23 -6.40
N ASP A 52 -2.11 10.11 -7.38
CA ASP A 52 -1.07 10.99 -7.93
C ASP A 52 -0.42 11.87 -6.86
N ASP A 53 -1.23 12.35 -5.93
CA ASP A 53 -0.86 13.19 -4.79
C ASP A 53 -0.45 12.39 -3.54
N LEU A 54 0.08 11.17 -3.72
CA LEU A 54 0.61 10.36 -2.63
C LEU A 54 1.61 11.15 -1.80
N GLU A 55 1.52 11.03 -0.48
CA GLU A 55 2.56 11.47 0.44
C GLU A 55 2.91 10.36 1.42
N PHE A 56 4.22 10.16 1.64
CA PHE A 56 4.72 9.18 2.58
C PHE A 56 5.64 9.80 3.61
N TYR A 57 5.27 9.66 4.87
CA TYR A 57 6.01 10.14 6.03
C TYR A 57 6.53 8.96 6.86
N HIS A 58 7.80 9.04 7.27
CA HIS A 58 8.47 8.00 8.02
C HIS A 58 9.25 8.61 9.18
N ASP A 59 9.08 8.10 10.39
CA ASP A 59 9.68 8.69 11.60
C ASP A 59 11.22 8.76 11.59
N LYS A 60 11.86 7.88 10.81
CA LYS A 60 13.35 7.89 10.64
C LYS A 60 13.79 8.41 9.28
N GLY A 61 12.92 8.36 8.28
CA GLY A 61 13.22 8.78 6.91
C GLY A 61 12.70 10.19 6.56
N GLY A 62 11.88 10.79 7.41
CA GLY A 62 11.27 12.09 7.17
C GLY A 62 10.16 12.03 6.11
N PHE A 63 10.04 13.05 5.27
CA PHE A 63 9.12 13.09 4.14
C PHE A 63 9.72 12.33 2.95
N VAL A 64 9.42 11.04 2.85
CA VAL A 64 10.09 10.11 1.95
C VAL A 64 9.66 10.27 0.50
N PHE A 65 8.34 10.28 0.24
CA PHE A 65 7.78 10.46 -1.11
C PHE A 65 6.76 11.57 -1.13
N ARG A 66 6.83 12.42 -2.17
CA ARG A 66 5.96 13.61 -2.34
C ARG A 66 4.86 13.40 -3.37
N ASN A 67 4.92 12.30 -4.13
CA ASN A 67 3.96 11.90 -5.15
C ASN A 67 4.16 10.43 -5.50
N ALA A 68 3.26 9.88 -6.31
CA ALA A 68 3.32 8.49 -6.75
C ALA A 68 4.54 8.18 -7.61
N GLU A 69 4.97 9.09 -8.45
CA GLU A 69 6.10 8.91 -9.38
C GLU A 69 7.40 8.71 -8.61
N ASP A 70 7.63 9.49 -7.56
CA ASP A 70 8.81 9.36 -6.69
C ASP A 70 8.86 7.97 -6.04
N MET A 71 7.73 7.49 -5.51
CA MET A 71 7.63 6.17 -4.88
C MET A 71 7.87 5.05 -5.89
N VAL A 72 7.28 5.13 -7.09
CA VAL A 72 7.44 4.12 -8.14
C VAL A 72 8.87 4.07 -8.67
N ALA A 73 9.51 5.23 -8.84
CA ALA A 73 10.89 5.30 -9.30
C ALA A 73 11.86 4.70 -8.29
N ASP A 74 11.66 4.97 -7.00
CA ASP A 74 12.46 4.36 -5.93
C ASP A 74 12.23 2.85 -5.84
N TYR A 75 10.98 2.41 -5.90
CA TYR A 75 10.61 0.99 -5.92
C TYR A 75 11.28 0.24 -7.07
N ALA A 76 11.30 0.80 -8.28
CA ALA A 76 11.96 0.18 -9.43
C ALA A 76 13.47 -0.02 -9.21
N LYS A 77 14.14 0.95 -8.57
CA LYS A 77 15.55 0.82 -8.18
C LYS A 77 15.75 -0.27 -7.14
N GLN A 78 14.91 -0.31 -6.10
CA GLN A 78 14.97 -1.33 -5.05
C GLN A 78 14.69 -2.74 -5.60
N CYS A 79 13.79 -2.90 -6.57
CA CYS A 79 13.57 -4.16 -7.27
C CYS A 79 14.86 -4.69 -7.89
N ALA A 80 15.57 -3.84 -8.64
CA ALA A 80 16.83 -4.23 -9.29
C ALA A 80 17.92 -4.63 -8.27
N GLU A 81 17.98 -3.93 -7.14
CA GLU A 81 18.90 -4.27 -6.07
C GLU A 81 18.56 -5.60 -5.38
N ARG A 82 17.28 -5.84 -5.08
CA ARG A 82 16.83 -7.10 -4.44
C ARG A 82 17.05 -8.34 -5.30
N ALA A 83 17.06 -8.19 -6.62
CA ALA A 83 17.32 -9.28 -7.56
C ALA A 83 18.77 -9.79 -7.50
N LYS A 84 19.72 -9.00 -6.96
CA LYS A 84 21.12 -9.41 -6.84
C LYS A 84 21.30 -10.45 -5.75
N PRO A 85 22.27 -11.39 -5.91
CA PRO A 85 22.63 -12.35 -4.87
C PRO A 85 23.05 -11.65 -3.57
N ASP A 86 22.85 -12.31 -2.43
CA ASP A 86 23.32 -11.86 -1.10
C ASP A 86 22.85 -10.48 -0.63
N ARG A 87 21.81 -9.94 -1.24
CA ARG A 87 21.19 -8.70 -0.78
C ARG A 87 20.21 -8.96 0.37
N TRP A 88 20.02 -7.93 1.19
CA TRP A 88 18.98 -7.94 2.21
C TRP A 88 17.61 -7.95 1.56
N ARG A 89 16.74 -8.79 2.10
CA ARG A 89 15.33 -8.92 1.72
C ARG A 89 14.49 -8.80 2.98
N SER A 90 13.46 -8.00 2.90
CA SER A 90 12.54 -7.79 4.00
C SER A 90 11.16 -8.35 3.66
N ARG A 91 10.42 -8.71 4.69
CA ARG A 91 9.00 -9.07 4.65
C ARG A 91 8.27 -8.33 5.74
N ARG A 92 7.09 -7.85 5.43
CA ARG A 92 6.17 -7.27 6.41
C ARG A 92 5.12 -8.31 6.81
N GLU A 93 4.74 -8.30 8.08
CA GLU A 93 3.63 -9.07 8.62
C GLU A 93 2.67 -8.14 9.35
N LEU A 94 1.40 -8.10 8.94
CA LEU A 94 0.36 -7.34 9.62
C LEU A 94 -0.03 -8.01 10.93
N VAL A 95 -0.02 -7.27 12.03
CA VAL A 95 -0.61 -7.71 13.30
C VAL A 95 -2.13 -7.54 13.21
N ARG A 96 -2.84 -8.55 12.71
CA ARG A 96 -4.28 -8.45 12.35
C ARG A 96 -5.17 -7.99 13.50
N SER A 97 -4.82 -8.30 14.75
CA SER A 97 -5.58 -7.85 15.92
C SER A 97 -5.50 -6.35 16.19
N SER A 98 -4.49 -5.67 15.65
CA SER A 98 -4.30 -4.22 15.79
C SER A 98 -4.96 -3.42 14.66
N LEU A 99 -5.39 -4.10 13.58
CA LEU A 99 -5.92 -3.42 12.41
C LEU A 99 -7.27 -2.75 12.70
N THR A 100 -7.34 -1.46 12.39
CA THR A 100 -8.57 -0.68 12.34
C THR A 100 -8.78 -0.15 10.93
N VAL A 101 -10.03 -0.15 10.48
CA VAL A 101 -10.45 0.45 9.19
C VAL A 101 -11.70 1.26 9.44
N GLU A 102 -11.62 2.55 9.16
CA GLU A 102 -12.72 3.50 9.38
C GLU A 102 -13.07 4.22 8.07
N PRO A 103 -14.36 4.37 7.74
CA PRO A 103 -14.75 5.12 6.56
C PRO A 103 -14.44 6.61 6.73
N VAL A 104 -14.05 7.24 5.64
CA VAL A 104 -13.98 8.70 5.49
C VAL A 104 -15.06 9.11 4.48
N PRO A 105 -16.25 9.54 4.92
CA PRO A 105 -17.39 9.80 4.04
C PRO A 105 -17.04 10.76 2.90
N GLY A 106 -17.43 10.39 1.68
CA GLY A 106 -17.16 11.17 0.47
C GLY A 106 -15.71 11.19 0.01
N HIS A 107 -14.82 10.42 0.66
CA HIS A 107 -13.40 10.37 0.31
C HIS A 107 -12.87 8.94 0.13
N GLY A 108 -13.04 8.09 1.15
CA GLY A 108 -12.47 6.76 1.15
C GLY A 108 -12.42 6.13 2.53
N ALA A 109 -11.24 5.67 2.97
CA ALA A 109 -11.06 5.04 4.27
C ALA A 109 -9.71 5.38 4.91
N MET A 110 -9.68 5.34 6.23
CA MET A 110 -8.44 5.28 7.02
C MET A 110 -8.19 3.84 7.45
N GLU A 111 -6.94 3.47 7.40
CA GLU A 111 -6.42 2.20 7.89
C GLU A 111 -5.30 2.48 8.89
N ALA A 112 -5.27 1.79 10.03
CA ALA A 112 -4.17 1.89 10.98
C ALA A 112 -3.93 0.55 11.68
N GLY A 113 -2.69 0.32 12.09
CA GLY A 113 -2.32 -0.91 12.79
C GLY A 113 -0.83 -1.00 13.10
N ASP A 114 -0.44 -2.17 13.57
CA ASP A 114 0.94 -2.52 13.86
C ASP A 114 1.42 -3.56 12.83
N HIS A 115 2.72 -3.55 12.55
CA HIS A 115 3.32 -4.55 11.71
C HIS A 115 4.71 -4.96 12.21
N LEU A 116 5.09 -6.18 11.88
CA LEU A 116 6.39 -6.76 12.14
C LEU A 116 7.20 -6.83 10.85
N PHE A 117 8.49 -6.64 10.95
CA PHE A 117 9.42 -6.78 9.86
C PHE A 117 10.36 -7.95 10.09
N TYR A 118 10.49 -8.78 9.08
CA TYR A 118 11.44 -9.89 9.05
C TYR A 118 12.46 -9.63 7.97
N GLU A 119 13.70 -9.94 8.25
CA GLU A 119 14.82 -9.74 7.32
C GLU A 119 15.66 -10.99 7.17
N ARG A 120 16.20 -11.17 5.96
CA ARG A 120 17.18 -12.19 5.64
C ARG A 120 18.20 -11.67 4.63
N ARG A 121 19.37 -12.25 4.62
CA ARG A 121 20.38 -11.97 3.60
C ARG A 121 20.42 -13.13 2.60
N GLY A 122 20.24 -12.84 1.32
CA GLY A 122 20.14 -13.84 0.27
C GLY A 122 19.06 -14.89 0.58
N ASP A 123 19.43 -16.16 0.55
CA ASP A 123 18.56 -17.29 0.90
C ASP A 123 18.78 -17.81 2.34
N GLY A 124 19.44 -17.00 3.16
CA GLY A 124 19.65 -17.30 4.57
C GLY A 124 18.36 -17.29 5.40
N PRO A 125 18.47 -17.69 6.70
CA PRO A 125 17.32 -17.73 7.58
C PRO A 125 16.72 -16.34 7.82
N GLU A 126 15.41 -16.28 7.83
CA GLU A 126 14.65 -15.07 8.16
C GLU A 126 14.66 -14.85 9.69
N LYS A 127 14.84 -13.59 10.10
CA LYS A 127 14.82 -13.17 11.51
C LYS A 127 13.87 -12.00 11.69
N LEU A 128 13.18 -11.96 12.81
CA LEU A 128 12.40 -10.81 13.23
C LEU A 128 13.36 -9.64 13.50
N ALA A 129 13.23 -8.58 12.70
CA ALA A 129 14.14 -7.43 12.70
C ALA A 129 13.57 -6.21 13.43
N GLY A 130 12.24 -6.05 13.42
CA GLY A 130 11.64 -4.89 14.05
C GLY A 130 10.13 -4.86 13.98
N LYS A 131 9.58 -3.82 14.59
CA LYS A 131 8.14 -3.51 14.58
C LYS A 131 7.95 -2.03 14.29
N ALA A 132 6.78 -1.67 13.78
CA ALA A 132 6.34 -0.29 13.67
C ALA A 132 4.82 -0.18 13.72
N ARG A 133 4.34 1.04 13.78
CA ARG A 133 2.94 1.41 13.59
C ARG A 133 2.77 2.09 12.25
N PHE A 134 1.58 1.99 11.70
CA PHE A 134 1.25 2.70 10.47
C PHE A 134 -0.16 3.29 10.54
N ALA A 135 -0.36 4.34 9.76
CA ALA A 135 -1.66 4.84 9.38
C ALA A 135 -1.65 5.18 7.90
N MET A 136 -2.69 4.81 7.18
CA MET A 136 -2.84 5.04 5.75
C MET A 136 -4.19 5.65 5.43
N VAL A 137 -4.25 6.47 4.37
CA VAL A 137 -5.50 6.97 3.81
C VAL A 137 -5.63 6.44 2.40
N TRP A 138 -6.71 5.73 2.15
CA TRP A 138 -7.11 5.22 0.86
C TRP A 138 -8.23 6.07 0.28
N LYS A 139 -8.06 6.60 -0.93
CA LYS A 139 -9.12 7.26 -1.70
C LYS A 139 -9.94 6.22 -2.48
N TRP A 140 -11.27 6.39 -2.48
CA TRP A 140 -12.13 5.67 -3.42
C TRP A 140 -12.27 6.48 -4.69
N GLN A 141 -11.62 6.07 -5.76
CA GLN A 141 -11.57 6.79 -7.03
C GLN A 141 -11.81 5.83 -8.18
N ASP A 142 -12.76 6.15 -9.05
CA ASP A 142 -13.10 5.35 -10.25
C ASP A 142 -13.37 3.87 -9.94
N GLY A 143 -14.06 3.59 -8.81
CA GLY A 143 -14.36 2.23 -8.38
C GLY A 143 -13.15 1.45 -7.85
N GLN A 144 -12.07 2.14 -7.47
CA GLN A 144 -10.83 1.53 -7.00
C GLN A 144 -10.26 2.25 -5.79
N TRP A 145 -9.57 1.50 -4.94
CA TRP A 145 -8.78 2.06 -3.86
C TRP A 145 -7.43 2.57 -4.37
N LYS A 146 -7.11 3.83 -4.01
CA LYS A 146 -5.83 4.48 -4.29
C LYS A 146 -5.21 4.95 -2.98
N LEU A 147 -4.01 4.49 -2.68
CA LEU A 147 -3.26 4.94 -1.50
C LEU A 147 -2.84 6.40 -1.68
N SER A 148 -3.20 7.26 -0.73
CA SER A 148 -2.91 8.70 -0.82
C SER A 148 -2.02 9.23 0.30
N ARG A 149 -2.09 8.66 1.49
CA ARG A 149 -1.24 9.07 2.62
C ARG A 149 -0.72 7.84 3.34
N VAL A 150 0.57 7.88 3.71
CA VAL A 150 1.22 6.86 4.51
C VAL A 150 1.99 7.53 5.64
N LEU A 151 1.72 7.11 6.84
CA LEU A 151 2.48 7.43 8.04
C LEU A 151 3.03 6.11 8.59
N SER A 152 4.36 5.97 8.61
CA SER A 152 5.05 4.81 9.17
C SER A 152 5.93 5.29 10.34
N TYR A 153 5.62 4.85 11.55
CA TYR A 153 6.17 5.46 12.76
C TYR A 153 6.32 4.46 13.91
N ALA A 154 6.95 4.91 14.99
CA ALA A 154 7.27 4.10 16.17
C ALA A 154 8.10 2.85 15.84
N HIS A 155 9.04 3.01 14.87
CA HIS A 155 9.98 1.94 14.54
C HIS A 155 10.90 1.61 15.70
N GLY A 156 10.92 0.36 16.10
CA GLY A 156 11.75 -0.14 17.19
C GLY A 156 12.13 -1.60 17.02
N ALA A 157 13.12 -2.02 17.78
CA ALA A 157 13.46 -3.42 17.90
C ALA A 157 12.30 -4.18 18.57
N VAL A 158 12.19 -5.45 18.27
CA VAL A 158 11.34 -6.36 19.05
C VAL A 158 12.22 -6.91 20.15
N GLU A 159 11.84 -6.67 21.40
CA GLU A 159 12.50 -7.29 22.54
C GLU A 159 12.23 -8.81 22.52
N PRO A 160 13.23 -9.62 22.81
CA PRO A 160 13.10 -11.07 22.83
C PRO A 160 12.13 -11.58 23.91
#